data_87aca77c59ca435232a7422bb7ecdb81
#
_entry.id   87aca77c59ca435232a7422bb7ecdb81
#
_cell.length_a   1.000
_cell.length_b   1.000
_cell.length_c   1.000
_cell.angle_alpha   90.00
_cell.angle_beta   90.00
_cell.angle_gamma   90.00
#
_symmetry.space_group_name_H-M   'P 1'
#
loop_
_entity.id
_entity.type
_entity.pdbx_description
1 polymer ?
#
loop_
_entity_poly.entity_id
_entity_poly.type
_entity_poly.pdbx_seq_one_letter_code
_entity_poly.pdbx_strand_id
1 'polypeptide(L)'
;MTNIKTIENSIKYHFVNRALLEAAITHTSFVNNKKDYTYERLEFLGDRVLGLAIADLIYKNFLNESEGDLARRIAFLVSGKTLSEIAIKLKLQNYVRVSENLKFNNGENNSILSDTMEAIIGAIFLDSSYSKVKRVIKYIWIEYIKNDVKPPKDPKSALQELSMELKYEMPVYSNYIKEGPDHSPVFKVKVSIKGLNKSQGIGVSKKSAEIDAASKLLRIIERNSN
;
A
#
# COMPACT_ATOMS: atom_id res chain seq x y z
N MET A 1 -22.26 11.16 17.93
CA MET A 1 -21.03 10.80 18.69
C MET A 1 -20.41 9.59 18.04
N THR A 2 -19.17 9.69 17.60
CA THR A 2 -18.42 8.57 16.98
C THR A 2 -18.28 7.45 17.99
N ASN A 3 -18.70 6.24 17.65
CA ASN A 3 -18.62 5.13 18.60
C ASN A 3 -17.18 4.58 18.67
N ILE A 4 -16.33 5.27 19.42
CA ILE A 4 -14.92 4.94 19.66
C ILE A 4 -14.74 3.47 20.07
N LYS A 5 -15.67 2.93 20.89
CA LYS A 5 -15.63 1.53 21.33
C LYS A 5 -15.66 0.53 20.15
N THR A 6 -16.33 0.89 19.06
CA THR A 6 -16.38 0.02 17.88
C THR A 6 -15.03 -0.07 17.19
N ILE A 7 -14.29 1.05 17.08
CA ILE A 7 -12.92 1.05 16.55
C ILE A 7 -12.02 0.20 17.45
N GLU A 8 -12.02 0.47 18.76
CA GLU A 8 -11.22 -0.27 19.75
C GLU A 8 -11.46 -1.79 19.65
N ASN A 9 -12.72 -2.20 19.50
CA ASN A 9 -13.08 -3.62 19.34
C ASN A 9 -12.55 -4.20 18.01
N SER A 10 -12.59 -3.45 16.91
CA SER A 10 -12.14 -3.91 15.61
C SER A 10 -10.63 -4.09 15.54
N ILE A 11 -9.86 -3.19 16.16
CA ILE A 11 -8.39 -3.24 16.23
C ILE A 11 -7.88 -4.09 17.41
N LYS A 12 -8.78 -4.59 18.32
CA LYS A 12 -8.44 -5.34 19.53
C LYS A 12 -7.49 -4.58 20.46
N TYR A 13 -7.72 -3.26 20.60
CA TYR A 13 -6.96 -2.40 21.50
C TYR A 13 -7.87 -1.37 22.15
N HIS A 14 -7.75 -1.21 23.48
CA HIS A 14 -8.47 -0.21 24.26
C HIS A 14 -7.51 0.88 24.70
N PHE A 15 -7.81 2.11 24.31
CA PHE A 15 -7.00 3.27 24.66
C PHE A 15 -7.18 3.67 26.12
N VAL A 16 -6.05 3.89 26.79
CA VAL A 16 -6.01 4.54 28.11
C VAL A 16 -6.29 6.04 27.94
N ASN A 17 -5.59 6.67 27.00
CA ASN A 17 -5.81 8.05 26.59
C ASN A 17 -6.61 8.11 25.28
N ARG A 18 -7.92 8.23 25.37
CA ARG A 18 -8.82 8.30 24.22
C ARG A 18 -8.60 9.51 23.32
N ALA A 19 -8.02 10.59 23.84
CA ALA A 19 -7.71 11.75 23.04
C ALA A 19 -6.71 11.44 21.91
N LEU A 20 -5.83 10.43 22.09
CA LEU A 20 -4.93 9.97 21.04
C LEU A 20 -5.69 9.32 19.87
N LEU A 21 -6.70 8.49 20.16
CA LEU A 21 -7.53 7.91 19.10
C LEU A 21 -8.37 8.99 18.40
N GLU A 22 -8.96 9.92 19.15
CA GLU A 22 -9.72 11.03 18.57
C GLU A 22 -8.85 11.88 17.66
N ALA A 23 -7.61 12.18 18.06
CA ALA A 23 -6.65 12.88 17.21
C ALA A 23 -6.30 12.08 15.95
N ALA A 24 -6.07 10.76 16.05
CA ALA A 24 -5.73 9.89 14.95
C ALA A 24 -6.85 9.74 13.90
N ILE A 25 -8.11 9.90 14.28
CA ILE A 25 -9.25 9.82 13.36
C ILE A 25 -9.79 11.21 12.94
N THR A 26 -9.10 12.30 13.28
CA THR A 26 -9.49 13.66 12.92
C THR A 26 -8.49 14.23 11.93
N HIS A 27 -8.81 14.12 10.63
CA HIS A 27 -7.97 14.63 9.56
C HIS A 27 -7.82 16.15 9.63
N THR A 28 -6.68 16.67 9.20
CA THR A 28 -6.35 18.11 9.23
C THR A 28 -7.37 18.99 8.53
N SER A 29 -8.07 18.49 7.51
CA SER A 29 -9.14 19.21 6.82
C SER A 29 -10.36 19.51 7.70
N PHE A 30 -10.54 18.78 8.80
CA PHE A 30 -11.67 18.97 9.71
C PHE A 30 -11.42 20.11 10.71
N VAL A 31 -10.16 20.47 10.95
CA VAL A 31 -9.75 21.40 12.00
C VAL A 31 -9.45 22.77 11.39
N ASN A 32 -10.18 23.81 11.82
CA ASN A 32 -9.98 25.19 11.34
C ASN A 32 -8.69 25.85 11.88
N ASN A 33 -8.01 25.24 12.83
CA ASN A 33 -6.87 25.82 13.52
C ASN A 33 -5.59 24.99 13.25
N LYS A 34 -4.69 25.51 12.41
CA LYS A 34 -3.41 24.86 12.03
C LYS A 34 -2.43 24.57 13.21
N LYS A 35 -2.82 24.84 14.44
CA LYS A 35 -1.98 24.53 15.61
C LYS A 35 -2.09 23.11 16.12
N ASP A 36 -3.07 22.33 15.68
CA ASP A 36 -3.26 20.94 16.11
C ASP A 36 -2.71 19.96 15.06
N TYR A 37 -1.40 20.00 14.79
CA TYR A 37 -0.66 19.07 13.91
C TYR A 37 -0.61 17.62 14.44
N THR A 38 -1.50 17.25 15.32
CA THR A 38 -1.42 15.97 16.03
C THR A 38 -1.63 14.79 15.07
N TYR A 39 -2.56 14.90 14.10
CA TYR A 39 -2.84 13.86 13.12
C TYR A 39 -1.62 13.51 12.26
N GLU A 40 -1.03 14.47 11.58
CA GLU A 40 0.15 14.29 10.70
C GLU A 40 1.38 13.78 11.48
N ARG A 41 1.53 14.22 12.73
CA ARG A 41 2.61 13.72 13.60
C ARG A 41 2.38 12.29 14.05
N LEU A 42 1.14 11.88 14.27
CA LEU A 42 0.79 10.50 14.58
C LEU A 42 0.99 9.61 13.35
N GLU A 43 0.59 10.05 12.17
CA GLU A 43 0.84 9.41 10.88
C GLU A 43 2.34 9.19 10.66
N PHE A 44 3.15 10.26 10.75
CA PHE A 44 4.62 10.16 10.62
C PHE A 44 5.23 9.12 11.55
N LEU A 45 4.81 9.11 12.82
CA LEU A 45 5.30 8.15 13.80
C LEU A 45 4.81 6.74 13.49
N GLY A 46 3.53 6.62 13.13
CA GLY A 46 2.88 5.35 12.83
C GLY A 46 3.49 4.63 11.62
N ASP A 47 3.81 5.33 10.55
CA ASP A 47 4.52 4.80 9.40
C ASP A 47 5.84 4.13 9.82
N ARG A 48 6.66 4.79 10.65
CA ARG A 48 7.94 4.22 11.14
C ARG A 48 7.72 3.01 12.03
N VAL A 49 6.74 3.06 12.91
CA VAL A 49 6.38 1.94 13.80
C VAL A 49 5.85 0.76 13.00
N LEU A 50 4.98 1.00 12.02
CA LEU A 50 4.45 -0.02 11.11
C LEU A 50 5.58 -0.70 10.34
N GLY A 51 6.44 0.10 9.69
CA GLY A 51 7.57 -0.43 8.93
C GLY A 51 8.47 -1.35 9.75
N LEU A 52 8.83 -0.93 10.97
CA LEU A 52 9.63 -1.74 11.89
C LEU A 52 8.89 -3.02 12.33
N ALA A 53 7.62 -2.91 12.67
CA ALA A 53 6.84 -4.06 13.14
C ALA A 53 6.63 -5.10 12.04
N ILE A 54 6.33 -4.67 10.81
CA ILE A 54 6.19 -5.55 9.65
C ILE A 54 7.54 -6.19 9.32
N ALA A 55 8.65 -5.42 9.30
CA ALA A 55 9.99 -5.95 9.07
C ALA A 55 10.34 -7.08 10.05
N ASP A 56 10.11 -6.88 11.36
CA ASP A 56 10.35 -7.90 12.37
C ASP A 56 9.43 -9.12 12.21
N LEU A 57 8.19 -8.92 11.82
CA LEU A 57 7.25 -10.02 11.56
C LEU A 57 7.67 -10.86 10.36
N ILE A 58 8.00 -10.25 9.22
CA ILE A 58 8.39 -11.01 8.02
C ILE A 58 9.75 -11.67 8.18
N TYR A 59 10.73 -10.99 8.79
CA TYR A 59 12.03 -11.55 9.07
C TYR A 59 11.96 -12.88 9.85
N LYS A 60 11.01 -12.97 10.80
CA LYS A 60 10.79 -14.16 11.62
C LYS A 60 9.97 -15.25 10.93
N ASN A 61 9.14 -14.90 9.96
CA ASN A 61 8.25 -15.86 9.30
C ASN A 61 8.83 -16.41 7.97
N PHE A 62 9.77 -15.69 7.33
CA PHE A 62 10.32 -16.04 6.02
C PHE A 62 11.84 -16.21 6.07
N LEU A 63 12.27 -17.23 6.84
CA LEU A 63 13.68 -17.47 7.17
C LEU A 63 14.58 -17.78 5.96
N ASN A 64 14.01 -18.28 4.86
CA ASN A 64 14.74 -18.72 3.67
C ASN A 64 14.69 -17.70 2.53
N GLU A 65 14.08 -16.53 2.75
CA GLU A 65 13.96 -15.51 1.71
C GLU A 65 15.18 -14.58 1.68
N SER A 66 15.50 -14.10 0.48
CA SER A 66 16.56 -13.13 0.28
C SER A 66 16.13 -11.74 0.85
N GLU A 67 17.12 -10.87 1.09
CA GLU A 67 16.86 -9.49 1.48
C GLU A 67 15.93 -8.78 0.48
N GLY A 68 16.15 -8.98 -0.83
CA GLY A 68 15.31 -8.41 -1.88
C GLY A 68 13.86 -8.92 -1.83
N ASP A 69 13.62 -10.19 -1.47
CA ASP A 69 12.28 -10.73 -1.28
C ASP A 69 11.60 -10.10 -0.06
N LEU A 70 12.31 -10.00 1.06
CA LEU A 70 11.82 -9.35 2.27
C LEU A 70 11.50 -7.86 2.03
N ALA A 71 12.35 -7.14 1.29
CA ALA A 71 12.10 -5.75 0.92
C ALA A 71 10.82 -5.58 0.07
N ARG A 72 10.57 -6.50 -0.87
CA ARG A 72 9.33 -6.52 -1.67
C ARG A 72 8.10 -6.76 -0.79
N ARG A 73 8.19 -7.67 0.19
CA ARG A 73 7.11 -7.91 1.16
C ARG A 73 6.80 -6.68 1.98
N ILE A 74 7.82 -6.01 2.53
CA ILE A 74 7.62 -4.75 3.26
C ILE A 74 6.89 -3.76 2.36
N ALA A 75 7.42 -3.49 1.17
CA ALA A 75 6.84 -2.51 0.25
C ALA A 75 5.36 -2.80 -0.07
N PHE A 76 4.97 -4.06 -0.19
CA PHE A 76 3.56 -4.45 -0.38
C PHE A 76 2.74 -4.24 0.89
N LEU A 77 3.20 -4.76 2.03
CA LEU A 77 2.45 -4.79 3.28
C LEU A 77 2.24 -3.40 3.90
N VAL A 78 3.17 -2.45 3.67
CA VAL A 78 3.06 -1.07 4.14
C VAL A 78 2.61 -0.10 3.03
N SER A 79 2.20 -0.60 1.85
CA SER A 79 1.71 0.27 0.78
C SER A 79 0.40 0.95 1.16
N GLY A 80 0.20 2.19 0.71
CA GLY A 80 -1.08 2.91 0.91
C GLY A 80 -2.30 2.12 0.39
N LYS A 81 -2.11 1.29 -0.65
CA LYS A 81 -3.15 0.36 -1.14
C LYS A 81 -3.52 -0.67 -0.07
N THR A 82 -2.54 -1.37 0.51
CA THR A 82 -2.80 -2.38 1.55
C THR A 82 -3.39 -1.74 2.81
N LEU A 83 -2.86 -0.58 3.22
CA LEU A 83 -3.38 0.13 4.39
C LEU A 83 -4.84 0.56 4.18
N SER A 84 -5.17 1.12 3.02
CA SER A 84 -6.54 1.53 2.71
C SER A 84 -7.52 0.35 2.65
N GLU A 85 -7.11 -0.79 2.07
CA GLU A 85 -7.91 -2.02 2.07
C GLU A 85 -8.18 -2.52 3.51
N ILE A 86 -7.17 -2.49 4.38
CA ILE A 86 -7.31 -2.83 5.80
C ILE A 86 -8.23 -1.85 6.49
N ALA A 87 -8.06 -0.55 6.29
CA ALA A 87 -8.90 0.49 6.87
C ALA A 87 -10.37 0.32 6.47
N ILE A 88 -10.65 -0.03 5.22
CA ILE A 88 -12.00 -0.33 4.71
C ILE A 88 -12.58 -1.58 5.40
N LYS A 89 -11.82 -2.65 5.54
CA LYS A 89 -12.24 -3.86 6.28
C LYS A 89 -12.59 -3.56 7.74
N LEU A 90 -11.82 -2.67 8.37
CA LEU A 90 -12.08 -2.18 9.73
C LEU A 90 -13.21 -1.14 9.80
N LYS A 91 -13.78 -0.75 8.64
CA LYS A 91 -14.84 0.25 8.50
C LYS A 91 -14.44 1.64 9.03
N LEU A 92 -13.15 2.00 8.94
CA LEU A 92 -12.64 3.26 9.47
C LEU A 92 -13.26 4.48 8.79
N GLN A 93 -13.66 4.37 7.51
CA GLN A 93 -14.36 5.44 6.77
C GLN A 93 -15.62 5.96 7.48
N ASN A 94 -16.23 5.17 8.37
CA ASN A 94 -17.42 5.57 9.12
C ASN A 94 -17.09 6.42 10.36
N TYR A 95 -15.80 6.53 10.69
CA TYR A 95 -15.36 7.17 11.94
C TYR A 95 -14.41 8.33 11.71
N VAL A 96 -13.71 8.35 10.57
CA VAL A 96 -12.78 9.43 10.23
C VAL A 96 -13.54 10.74 10.07
N ARG A 97 -13.07 11.78 10.76
CA ARG A 97 -13.60 13.15 10.66
C ARG A 97 -12.83 13.89 9.58
N VAL A 98 -13.52 14.27 8.53
CA VAL A 98 -13.00 15.06 7.40
C VAL A 98 -13.92 16.27 7.14
N SER A 99 -13.43 17.27 6.41
CA SER A 99 -14.28 18.37 5.96
C SER A 99 -15.44 17.88 5.09
N GLU A 100 -16.54 18.64 5.03
CA GLU A 100 -17.74 18.25 4.27
C GLU A 100 -17.48 18.00 2.78
N ASN A 101 -16.44 18.62 2.23
CA ASN A 101 -16.05 18.47 0.82
C ASN A 101 -15.26 17.16 0.53
N LEU A 102 -14.82 16.47 1.58
CA LEU A 102 -14.05 15.22 1.47
C LEU A 102 -14.92 14.04 1.91
N LYS A 103 -15.79 13.56 1.04
CA LYS A 103 -16.58 12.36 1.30
C LYS A 103 -15.88 11.11 0.78
N PHE A 104 -16.01 10.00 1.52
CA PHE A 104 -15.50 8.68 1.10
C PHE A 104 -16.48 8.05 0.10
N ASN A 105 -16.36 8.41 -1.19
CA ASN A 105 -17.17 7.84 -2.26
C ASN A 105 -16.32 6.84 -3.05
N ASN A 106 -16.79 5.58 -3.16
CA ASN A 106 -16.34 4.54 -4.11
C ASN A 106 -14.84 4.50 -4.48
N GLY A 107 -13.94 4.62 -3.50
CA GLY A 107 -12.48 4.57 -3.72
C GLY A 107 -11.80 5.93 -3.83
N GLU A 108 -12.55 7.03 -3.80
CA GLU A 108 -11.98 8.35 -3.60
C GLU A 108 -11.49 8.51 -2.15
N ASN A 109 -10.36 9.21 -1.98
CA ASN A 109 -9.76 9.49 -0.67
C ASN A 109 -9.19 8.26 0.07
N ASN A 110 -8.81 7.20 -0.64
CA ASN A 110 -8.12 6.04 -0.05
C ASN A 110 -6.80 6.42 0.66
N SER A 111 -6.14 7.50 0.23
CA SER A 111 -4.96 8.05 0.92
C SER A 111 -5.30 8.48 2.35
N ILE A 112 -6.43 9.15 2.58
CA ILE A 112 -6.84 9.56 3.93
C ILE A 112 -7.06 8.33 4.84
N LEU A 113 -7.54 7.22 4.27
CA LEU A 113 -7.73 5.99 5.04
C LEU A 113 -6.40 5.31 5.38
N SER A 114 -5.43 5.32 4.45
CA SER A 114 -4.07 4.81 4.74
C SER A 114 -3.39 5.64 5.82
N ASP A 115 -3.43 6.96 5.69
CA ASP A 115 -2.81 7.91 6.63
C ASP A 115 -3.47 7.81 8.02
N THR A 116 -4.82 7.62 8.06
CA THR A 116 -5.54 7.36 9.31
C THR A 116 -5.11 6.05 9.96
N MET A 117 -4.86 5.00 9.18
CA MET A 117 -4.39 3.72 9.71
C MET A 117 -3.01 3.88 10.35
N GLU A 118 -2.10 4.62 9.71
CA GLU A 118 -0.79 4.97 10.28
C GLU A 118 -0.95 5.83 11.55
N ALA A 119 -1.81 6.85 11.52
CA ALA A 119 -2.06 7.69 12.69
C ALA A 119 -2.60 6.88 13.89
N ILE A 120 -3.47 5.90 13.67
CA ILE A 120 -3.95 4.99 14.72
C ILE A 120 -2.79 4.15 15.28
N ILE A 121 -1.90 3.64 14.44
CA ILE A 121 -0.72 2.89 14.87
C ILE A 121 0.20 3.77 15.73
N GLY A 122 0.45 5.01 15.30
CA GLY A 122 1.20 6.00 16.09
C GLY A 122 0.56 6.30 17.44
N ALA A 123 -0.76 6.44 17.46
CA ALA A 123 -1.53 6.66 18.67
C ALA A 123 -1.42 5.48 19.66
N ILE A 124 -1.53 4.23 19.18
CA ILE A 124 -1.36 3.02 20.02
C ILE A 124 0.05 2.96 20.58
N PHE A 125 1.06 3.31 19.77
CA PHE A 125 2.45 3.32 20.23
C PHE A 125 2.66 4.31 21.38
N LEU A 126 2.12 5.53 21.29
CA LEU A 126 2.21 6.55 22.35
C LEU A 126 1.38 6.20 23.57
N ASP A 127 0.24 5.54 23.39
CA ASP A 127 -0.64 5.13 24.50
C ASP A 127 -0.10 3.94 25.28
N SER A 128 0.87 3.20 24.71
CA SER A 128 1.31 1.96 25.31
C SER A 128 2.82 1.66 25.14
N SER A 129 3.15 0.74 24.22
CA SER A 129 4.52 0.32 23.97
C SER A 129 4.64 -0.36 22.61
N TYR A 130 5.87 -0.46 22.09
CA TYR A 130 6.17 -1.19 20.84
C TYR A 130 5.63 -2.63 20.88
N SER A 131 5.78 -3.33 21.99
CA SER A 131 5.29 -4.71 22.12
C SER A 131 3.77 -4.83 21.96
N LYS A 132 3.02 -3.86 22.46
CA LYS A 132 1.56 -3.84 22.33
C LYS A 132 1.12 -3.48 20.92
N VAL A 133 1.67 -2.41 20.33
CA VAL A 133 1.33 -2.03 18.95
C VAL A 133 1.71 -3.12 17.95
N LYS A 134 2.85 -3.78 18.14
CA LYS A 134 3.25 -4.91 17.29
C LYS A 134 2.25 -6.07 17.34
N ARG A 135 1.66 -6.36 18.51
CA ARG A 135 0.59 -7.38 18.62
C ARG A 135 -0.66 -6.98 17.83
N VAL A 136 -1.04 -5.71 17.89
CA VAL A 136 -2.17 -5.17 17.10
C VAL A 136 -1.87 -5.29 15.61
N ILE A 137 -0.70 -4.86 15.17
CA ILE A 137 -0.27 -4.96 13.77
C ILE A 137 -0.29 -6.43 13.33
N LYS A 138 0.28 -7.34 14.11
CA LYS A 138 0.25 -8.78 13.80
C LYS A 138 -1.17 -9.31 13.63
N TYR A 139 -2.09 -8.93 14.52
CA TYR A 139 -3.49 -9.35 14.45
C TYR A 139 -4.16 -8.87 13.16
N ILE A 140 -3.97 -7.60 12.81
CA ILE A 140 -4.62 -6.98 11.64
C ILE A 140 -4.00 -7.48 10.32
N TRP A 141 -2.67 -7.61 10.24
CA TRP A 141 -1.94 -7.99 9.03
C TRP A 141 -1.79 -9.49 8.82
N ILE A 142 -2.24 -10.35 9.77
CA ILE A 142 -1.98 -11.79 9.73
C ILE A 142 -2.46 -12.46 8.44
N GLU A 143 -3.60 -12.06 7.92
CA GLU A 143 -4.14 -12.60 6.66
C GLU A 143 -3.27 -12.18 5.46
N TYR A 144 -2.79 -10.93 5.43
CA TYR A 144 -1.92 -10.42 4.38
C TYR A 144 -0.52 -11.05 4.41
N ILE A 145 -0.04 -11.43 5.61
CA ILE A 145 1.24 -12.11 5.78
C ILE A 145 1.12 -13.60 5.42
N LYS A 146 0.01 -14.27 5.75
CA LYS A 146 -0.19 -15.70 5.53
C LYS A 146 -0.67 -16.05 4.12
N ASN A 147 -1.48 -15.21 3.50
CA ASN A 147 -1.99 -15.43 2.13
C ASN A 147 -0.91 -15.27 1.06
N ASP A 148 0.26 -15.61 1.43
CA ASP A 148 1.47 -15.31 0.74
C ASP A 148 1.72 -16.24 -0.43
N VAL A 149 1.22 -15.80 -1.50
CA VAL A 149 1.90 -15.97 -2.78
C VAL A 149 3.10 -15.01 -2.76
N LYS A 150 4.27 -15.46 -3.23
CA LYS A 150 5.49 -14.62 -3.39
C LYS A 150 5.10 -13.16 -3.67
N PRO A 151 5.69 -12.18 -2.97
CA PRO A 151 5.29 -10.78 -3.11
C PRO A 151 5.21 -10.44 -4.58
N PRO A 152 4.18 -9.73 -5.03
CA PRO A 152 4.05 -9.42 -6.44
C PRO A 152 5.34 -8.73 -6.86
N LYS A 153 6.15 -9.43 -7.65
CA LYS A 153 7.33 -8.82 -8.27
C LYS A 153 6.81 -7.64 -9.07
N ASP A 154 7.48 -6.51 -8.99
CA ASP A 154 7.23 -5.44 -9.94
C ASP A 154 7.27 -6.03 -11.36
N PRO A 155 6.24 -5.88 -12.17
CA PRO A 155 6.17 -6.58 -13.45
C PRO A 155 7.34 -6.29 -14.38
N LYS A 156 7.94 -5.08 -14.30
CA LYS A 156 9.12 -4.74 -15.10
C LYS A 156 10.33 -5.52 -14.64
N SER A 157 10.56 -5.59 -13.32
CA SER A 157 11.65 -6.37 -12.73
C SER A 157 11.45 -7.87 -12.98
N ALA A 158 10.24 -8.37 -12.84
CA ALA A 158 9.93 -9.77 -13.14
C ALA A 158 10.19 -10.13 -14.60
N LEU A 159 9.85 -9.22 -15.54
CA LEU A 159 10.11 -9.42 -16.97
C LEU A 159 11.61 -9.41 -17.28
N GLN A 160 12.40 -8.57 -16.61
CA GLN A 160 13.86 -8.53 -16.74
C GLN A 160 14.48 -9.83 -16.22
N GLU A 161 14.11 -10.27 -15.00
CA GLU A 161 14.60 -11.51 -14.41
C GLU A 161 14.28 -12.72 -15.32
N LEU A 162 13.02 -12.79 -15.82
CA LEU A 162 12.60 -13.86 -16.74
C LEU A 162 13.42 -13.85 -18.05
N SER A 163 13.70 -12.67 -18.61
CA SER A 163 14.53 -12.54 -19.80
C SER A 163 15.95 -13.07 -19.56
N MET A 164 16.53 -12.74 -18.40
CA MET A 164 17.86 -13.24 -18.01
C MET A 164 17.86 -14.75 -17.78
N GLU A 165 16.85 -15.28 -17.08
CA GLU A 165 16.69 -16.71 -16.83
C GLU A 165 16.60 -17.52 -18.12
N LEU A 166 15.81 -17.03 -19.07
CA LEU A 166 15.60 -17.63 -20.39
C LEU A 166 16.73 -17.31 -21.40
N LYS A 167 17.75 -16.55 -20.99
CA LYS A 167 18.89 -16.13 -21.82
C LYS A 167 18.49 -15.31 -23.07
N TYR A 168 17.44 -14.53 -22.98
CA TYR A 168 17.04 -13.55 -23.97
C TYR A 168 17.64 -12.18 -23.71
N GLU A 169 17.54 -11.29 -24.71
CA GLU A 169 17.90 -9.88 -24.55
C GLU A 169 16.96 -9.19 -23.54
N MET A 170 17.42 -8.11 -22.92
CA MET A 170 16.62 -7.32 -21.98
C MET A 170 15.38 -6.73 -22.63
N PRO A 171 14.26 -6.58 -21.90
CA PRO A 171 13.06 -5.96 -22.42
C PRO A 171 13.31 -4.52 -22.88
N VAL A 172 12.89 -4.19 -24.10
CA VAL A 172 12.99 -2.85 -24.67
C VAL A 172 11.61 -2.21 -24.72
N TYR A 173 11.50 -1.00 -24.17
CA TYR A 173 10.28 -0.19 -24.20
C TYR A 173 10.37 0.85 -25.32
N SER A 174 9.31 0.98 -26.13
CA SER A 174 9.20 1.98 -27.18
C SER A 174 9.04 3.40 -26.64
N ASN A 175 9.08 4.39 -27.51
CA ASN A 175 8.64 5.73 -27.18
C ASN A 175 7.17 5.73 -26.79
N TYR A 176 6.81 6.62 -25.84
CA TYR A 176 5.45 6.79 -25.36
C TYR A 176 4.60 7.55 -26.38
N ILE A 177 3.36 7.09 -26.54
CA ILE A 177 2.31 7.85 -27.22
C ILE A 177 1.43 8.44 -26.13
N LYS A 178 1.30 9.78 -26.10
CA LYS A 178 0.37 10.49 -25.18
C LYS A 178 -0.89 10.81 -25.97
N GLU A 179 -2.04 10.42 -25.42
CA GLU A 179 -3.37 10.70 -25.97
C GLU A 179 -4.25 11.33 -24.87
N GLY A 180 -5.34 11.98 -25.26
CA GLY A 180 -6.29 12.59 -24.35
C GLY A 180 -5.93 14.02 -23.92
N PRO A 181 -6.82 14.68 -23.18
CA PRO A 181 -6.62 16.04 -22.72
C PRO A 181 -5.53 16.12 -21.64
N ASP A 182 -4.90 17.29 -21.49
CA ASP A 182 -3.77 17.47 -20.57
C ASP A 182 -4.11 17.19 -19.09
N HIS A 183 -5.35 17.38 -18.68
CA HIS A 183 -5.81 17.09 -17.33
C HIS A 183 -6.15 15.61 -17.08
N SER A 184 -6.21 14.78 -18.14
CA SER A 184 -6.44 13.33 -18.06
C SER A 184 -5.70 12.60 -19.18
N PRO A 185 -4.36 12.61 -19.17
CA PRO A 185 -3.56 12.01 -20.22
C PRO A 185 -3.59 10.48 -20.11
N VAL A 186 -3.60 9.83 -21.27
CA VAL A 186 -3.42 8.39 -21.41
C VAL A 186 -2.11 8.13 -22.13
N PHE A 187 -1.24 7.34 -21.51
CA PHE A 187 0.04 6.93 -22.08
C PHE A 187 -0.07 5.51 -22.63
N LYS A 188 0.46 5.31 -23.84
CA LYS A 188 0.63 3.99 -24.45
C LYS A 188 2.10 3.72 -24.66
N VAL A 189 2.54 2.49 -24.37
CA VAL A 189 3.92 2.03 -24.57
C VAL A 189 3.91 0.59 -25.05
N LYS A 190 4.85 0.22 -25.93
CA LYS A 190 5.07 -1.18 -26.30
C LYS A 190 6.33 -1.68 -25.60
N VAL A 191 6.29 -2.92 -25.09
CA VAL A 191 7.47 -3.65 -24.65
C VAL A 191 7.70 -4.86 -25.54
N SER A 192 8.94 -5.15 -25.84
CA SER A 192 9.35 -6.31 -26.63
C SER A 192 10.62 -6.93 -26.10
N ILE A 193 10.71 -8.25 -26.24
CA ILE A 193 11.92 -9.01 -26.03
C ILE A 193 12.28 -9.65 -27.37
N LYS A 194 13.48 -9.36 -27.88
CA LYS A 194 13.94 -9.88 -29.16
C LYS A 194 14.00 -11.41 -29.14
N GLY A 195 13.38 -12.01 -30.15
CA GLY A 195 13.29 -13.47 -30.26
C GLY A 195 12.20 -14.13 -29.42
N LEU A 196 11.41 -13.34 -28.63
CA LEU A 196 10.32 -13.89 -27.82
C LEU A 196 8.98 -13.31 -28.21
N ASN A 197 8.50 -12.30 -27.50
CA ASN A 197 7.15 -11.72 -27.69
C ASN A 197 7.14 -10.21 -27.47
N LYS A 198 6.00 -9.59 -27.77
CA LYS A 198 5.74 -8.17 -27.53
C LYS A 198 4.35 -7.96 -26.96
N SER A 199 4.16 -6.88 -26.22
CA SER A 199 2.85 -6.43 -25.73
C SER A 199 2.73 -4.91 -25.72
N GLN A 200 1.52 -4.41 -25.48
CA GLN A 200 1.25 -2.98 -25.35
C GLN A 200 0.53 -2.72 -24.03
N GLY A 201 1.02 -1.72 -23.30
CA GLY A 201 0.41 -1.23 -22.08
C GLY A 201 -0.18 0.16 -22.22
N ILE A 202 -1.15 0.44 -21.37
CA ILE A 202 -1.87 1.70 -21.28
C ILE A 202 -1.94 2.12 -19.82
N GLY A 203 -1.77 3.43 -19.55
CA GLY A 203 -1.85 3.95 -18.19
C GLY A 203 -1.98 5.47 -18.14
N VAL A 204 -2.38 5.98 -16.98
CA VAL A 204 -2.50 7.43 -16.71
C VAL A 204 -1.14 8.12 -16.51
N SER A 205 -0.08 7.34 -16.43
CA SER A 205 1.30 7.81 -16.38
C SER A 205 2.21 6.91 -17.23
N LYS A 206 3.40 7.41 -17.63
CA LYS A 206 4.41 6.60 -18.30
C LYS A 206 4.72 5.33 -17.53
N LYS A 207 4.95 5.45 -16.21
CA LYS A 207 5.26 4.32 -15.33
C LYS A 207 4.12 3.29 -15.28
N SER A 208 2.86 3.73 -15.17
CA SER A 208 1.72 2.80 -15.15
C SER A 208 1.52 2.09 -16.50
N ALA A 209 1.78 2.77 -17.62
CA ALA A 209 1.73 2.15 -18.95
C ALA A 209 2.82 1.08 -19.12
N GLU A 210 4.05 1.32 -18.62
CA GLU A 210 5.14 0.33 -18.66
C GLU A 210 4.83 -0.90 -17.81
N ILE A 211 4.29 -0.69 -16.60
CA ILE A 211 3.88 -1.78 -15.69
C ILE A 211 2.79 -2.64 -16.34
N ASP A 212 1.79 -2.01 -16.97
CA ASP A 212 0.72 -2.75 -17.68
C ASP A 212 1.27 -3.52 -18.88
N ALA A 213 2.19 -2.92 -19.66
CA ALA A 213 2.85 -3.61 -20.77
C ALA A 213 3.64 -4.83 -20.29
N ALA A 214 4.45 -4.68 -19.25
CA ALA A 214 5.24 -5.76 -18.69
C ALA A 214 4.35 -6.88 -18.14
N SER A 215 3.28 -6.55 -17.42
CA SER A 215 2.32 -7.53 -16.87
C SER A 215 1.67 -8.37 -17.98
N LYS A 216 1.28 -7.71 -19.08
CA LYS A 216 0.67 -8.40 -20.22
C LYS A 216 1.67 -9.35 -20.91
N LEU A 217 2.92 -8.89 -21.07
CA LEU A 217 3.95 -9.71 -21.70
C LEU A 217 4.31 -10.94 -20.88
N LEU A 218 4.44 -10.79 -19.54
CA LEU A 218 4.64 -11.92 -18.63
C LEU A 218 3.56 -12.98 -18.80
N ARG A 219 2.28 -12.58 -18.79
CA ARG A 219 1.15 -13.50 -18.98
C ARG A 219 1.18 -14.22 -20.34
N ILE A 220 1.63 -13.55 -21.38
CA ILE A 220 1.77 -14.17 -22.71
C ILE A 220 2.87 -15.23 -22.67
N ILE A 221 4.02 -14.92 -22.06
CA ILE A 221 5.14 -15.87 -21.97
C ILE A 221 4.75 -17.08 -21.11
N GLU A 222 4.13 -16.88 -19.95
CA GLU A 222 3.67 -17.95 -19.07
C GLU A 222 2.67 -18.90 -19.76
N ARG A 223 1.76 -18.36 -20.59
CA ARG A 223 0.81 -19.18 -21.34
C ARG A 223 1.45 -20.01 -22.44
N ASN A 224 2.55 -19.55 -23.00
CA ASN A 224 3.26 -20.24 -24.08
C ASN A 224 4.26 -21.27 -23.54
N SER A 225 4.53 -21.25 -22.23
CA SER A 225 5.46 -22.18 -21.54
C SER A 225 4.74 -23.39 -20.92
N ASN A 226 3.38 -23.37 -20.90
CA ASN A 226 2.50 -24.48 -20.50
C ASN A 226 1.89 -25.14 -21.73
#